data_d56d3ba68b0e11c5967f783b389178d0
#
_entry.id   d56d3ba68b0e11c5967f783b389178d0
#
_cell.length_a   1.000
_cell.length_b   1.000
_cell.length_c   1.000
_cell.angle_alpha   90.00
_cell.angle_beta   90.00
_cell.angle_gamma   90.00
#
_symmetry.space_group_name_H-M   'P 1'
#
loop_
_entity.id
_entity.type
_entity.pdbx_description
1 polymer ?
#
loop_
_entity_poly.entity_id
_entity_poly.type
_entity_poly.pdbx_seq_one_letter_code
_entity_poly.pdbx_strand_id
1 'polypeptide(L)'
;NEIKSFLPVQSIIKKFLIIFLVFIFIPNKLSSMSHIVDDKGIIVLMYHRFEENKYPSTNIKIADFVKQIDLIKKYNFNFINAKDFKSNLVNLKSNKKILLTIDDAFKSFYEQAWPLLKNEKIPFILFVNTREIGSNGYMTWEQIREISKEKFVHIGNHSYSHDYLVDKQDDEIIKDIDLARRDLKKNLGYNSSFFSYPFGEYSINFKNIIKNF
;
A
#
# COMPACT_ATOMS: atom_id res chain seq x y z
N ASN A 1 -82.28 -26.58 -18.03
CA ASN A 1 -81.44 -27.76 -18.19
C ASN A 1 -80.22 -27.40 -19.04
N GLU A 2 -79.20 -26.84 -18.41
CA GLU A 2 -77.93 -26.65 -19.06
C GLU A 2 -76.88 -27.53 -18.35
N ILE A 3 -76.33 -28.47 -19.09
CA ILE A 3 -75.23 -29.33 -18.65
C ILE A 3 -73.94 -28.59 -18.93
N LYS A 4 -73.32 -28.08 -17.88
CA LYS A 4 -71.95 -27.56 -17.97
C LYS A 4 -70.96 -28.71 -18.14
N SER A 5 -70.30 -28.79 -19.30
CA SER A 5 -69.26 -29.75 -19.58
C SER A 5 -68.01 -29.37 -18.81
N PHE A 6 -67.66 -30.19 -17.82
CA PHE A 6 -66.32 -30.06 -17.13
C PHE A 6 -65.25 -30.61 -18.06
N LEU A 7 -64.28 -29.79 -18.36
CA LEU A 7 -63.02 -30.22 -18.99
C LEU A 7 -62.27 -31.20 -18.07
N PRO A 8 -61.80 -32.32 -18.59
CA PRO A 8 -61.16 -33.32 -17.73
C PRO A 8 -59.82 -32.79 -17.12
N VAL A 9 -59.71 -32.92 -15.81
CA VAL A 9 -58.57 -32.52 -14.98
C VAL A 9 -57.18 -33.01 -15.51
N GLN A 10 -57.21 -34.13 -16.26
CA GLN A 10 -55.98 -34.69 -16.86
C GLN A 10 -55.35 -33.80 -17.95
N SER A 11 -56.05 -32.91 -18.60
CA SER A 11 -55.50 -32.02 -19.63
C SER A 11 -54.76 -30.86 -19.02
N ILE A 12 -55.17 -30.43 -17.81
CA ILE A 12 -54.52 -29.32 -17.07
C ILE A 12 -53.18 -29.80 -16.45
N ILE A 13 -53.17 -31.02 -15.92
CA ILE A 13 -51.95 -31.62 -15.32
C ILE A 13 -50.86 -31.82 -16.37
N LYS A 14 -51.20 -32.27 -17.59
CA LYS A 14 -50.22 -32.43 -18.68
C LYS A 14 -49.63 -31.10 -19.14
N LYS A 15 -50.40 -30.02 -19.19
CA LYS A 15 -49.87 -28.69 -19.54
C LYS A 15 -48.97 -28.10 -18.46
N PHE A 16 -49.30 -28.31 -17.20
CA PHE A 16 -48.42 -27.87 -16.09
C PHE A 16 -47.13 -28.71 -16.01
N LEU A 17 -47.22 -30.01 -16.30
CA LEU A 17 -46.04 -30.87 -16.28
C LEU A 17 -45.03 -30.51 -17.40
N ILE A 18 -45.54 -30.13 -18.58
CA ILE A 18 -44.67 -29.69 -19.70
C ILE A 18 -43.99 -28.34 -19.39
N ILE A 19 -44.69 -27.41 -18.74
CA ILE A 19 -44.12 -26.13 -18.33
C ILE A 19 -43.06 -26.34 -17.23
N PHE A 20 -43.27 -27.28 -16.30
CA PHE A 20 -42.31 -27.58 -15.24
C PHE A 20 -41.03 -28.27 -15.76
N LEU A 21 -41.18 -29.16 -16.77
CA LEU A 21 -40.05 -29.82 -17.43
C LEU A 21 -39.20 -28.88 -18.29
N VAL A 22 -39.78 -27.83 -18.87
CA VAL A 22 -39.04 -26.83 -19.64
C VAL A 22 -38.21 -25.93 -18.73
N PHE A 23 -38.66 -25.67 -17.48
CA PHE A 23 -37.87 -24.90 -16.49
C PHE A 23 -36.68 -25.68 -15.89
N ILE A 24 -36.73 -27.03 -15.90
CA ILE A 24 -35.64 -27.86 -15.36
C ILE A 24 -34.46 -27.96 -16.35
N PHE A 25 -34.69 -27.70 -17.64
CA PHE A 25 -33.65 -27.77 -18.70
C PHE A 25 -33.12 -26.43 -19.21
N ILE A 26 -33.42 -25.33 -18.53
CA ILE A 26 -32.64 -24.11 -18.76
C ILE A 26 -31.33 -24.32 -18.00
N PRO A 27 -30.18 -24.60 -18.65
CA PRO A 27 -28.91 -24.57 -17.94
C PRO A 27 -28.81 -23.15 -17.42
N ASN A 28 -28.85 -22.99 -16.10
CA ASN A 28 -28.33 -21.81 -15.48
C ASN A 28 -26.88 -21.69 -15.96
N LYS A 29 -26.65 -21.02 -17.08
CA LYS A 29 -25.40 -20.33 -17.29
C LYS A 29 -25.36 -19.31 -16.19
N LEU A 30 -24.94 -19.76 -14.98
CA LEU A 30 -24.27 -18.90 -14.06
C LEU A 30 -23.07 -18.39 -14.88
N SER A 31 -23.27 -17.27 -15.53
CA SER A 31 -22.16 -16.47 -16.01
C SER A 31 -21.32 -16.25 -14.75
N SER A 32 -20.29 -17.06 -14.58
CA SER A 32 -19.22 -16.66 -13.71
C SER A 32 -18.78 -15.31 -14.27
N MET A 33 -19.25 -14.23 -13.65
CA MET A 33 -18.54 -12.96 -13.77
C MET A 33 -17.13 -13.31 -13.34
N SER A 34 -16.29 -13.61 -14.33
CA SER A 34 -14.86 -13.52 -14.14
C SER A 34 -14.68 -12.09 -13.66
N HIS A 35 -14.52 -11.91 -12.34
CA HIS A 35 -13.93 -10.69 -11.85
C HIS A 35 -12.64 -10.57 -12.65
N ILE A 36 -12.61 -9.65 -13.59
CA ILE A 36 -11.37 -9.18 -14.19
C ILE A 36 -10.69 -8.51 -13.02
N VAL A 37 -9.98 -9.30 -12.22
CA VAL A 37 -9.02 -8.77 -11.26
C VAL A 37 -8.00 -8.08 -12.15
N ASP A 38 -8.02 -6.75 -12.14
CA ASP A 38 -6.89 -5.99 -12.70
C ASP A 38 -5.68 -6.34 -11.84
N ASP A 39 -4.96 -7.35 -12.28
CA ASP A 39 -3.80 -7.90 -11.61
C ASP A 39 -2.52 -7.16 -11.98
N LYS A 40 -2.62 -6.01 -12.65
CA LYS A 40 -1.51 -5.18 -13.07
C LYS A 40 -1.24 -4.09 -12.03
N GLY A 41 -0.01 -3.97 -11.61
CA GLY A 41 0.39 -2.92 -10.70
C GLY A 41 1.48 -3.32 -9.73
N ILE A 42 1.79 -2.38 -8.83
CA ILE A 42 2.69 -2.58 -7.70
C ILE A 42 1.87 -2.38 -6.44
N ILE A 43 1.87 -3.35 -5.56
CA ILE A 43 1.28 -3.22 -4.24
C ILE A 43 2.29 -2.47 -3.38
N VAL A 44 1.88 -1.34 -2.80
CA VAL A 44 2.69 -0.61 -1.83
C VAL A 44 2.18 -0.93 -0.44
N LEU A 45 3.04 -1.51 0.39
CA LEU A 45 2.74 -1.80 1.79
C LEU A 45 3.45 -0.78 2.67
N MET A 46 2.67 -0.05 3.46
CA MET A 46 3.16 1.04 4.31
C MET A 46 3.12 0.60 5.78
N TYR A 47 4.22 0.84 6.49
CA TYR A 47 4.37 0.59 7.91
C TYR A 47 4.94 1.82 8.60
N HIS A 48 4.78 1.89 9.95
CA HIS A 48 5.31 2.99 10.76
C HIS A 48 6.02 2.43 12.00
N ARG A 49 5.25 1.96 12.98
CA ARG A 49 5.71 1.51 14.31
C ARG A 49 5.68 0.00 14.44
N PHE A 50 6.53 -0.52 15.31
CA PHE A 50 6.63 -1.94 15.61
C PHE A 50 6.65 -2.15 17.14
N GLU A 51 5.82 -3.06 17.65
CA GLU A 51 5.69 -3.38 19.08
C GLU A 51 5.29 -2.19 19.99
N GLU A 52 4.73 -1.12 19.45
CA GLU A 52 4.28 0.06 20.19
C GLU A 52 2.76 0.04 20.40
N ASN A 53 2.25 -0.77 21.34
CA ASN A 53 0.82 -0.98 21.58
C ASN A 53 0.03 0.30 21.92
N LYS A 54 0.72 1.37 22.34
CA LYS A 54 0.10 2.68 22.60
C LYS A 54 -0.48 3.33 21.35
N TYR A 55 -0.02 2.94 20.16
CA TYR A 55 -0.40 3.55 18.88
C TYR A 55 -0.99 2.50 17.92
N PRO A 56 -2.17 1.92 18.23
CA PRO A 56 -2.67 0.73 17.53
C PRO A 56 -2.97 0.95 16.04
N SER A 57 -3.27 2.18 15.62
CA SER A 57 -3.59 2.51 14.22
C SER A 57 -2.37 2.53 13.29
N THR A 58 -1.17 2.72 13.83
CA THR A 58 0.09 2.81 13.06
C THR A 58 1.11 1.76 13.47
N ASN A 59 0.72 0.82 14.35
CA ASN A 59 1.59 -0.19 14.93
C ASN A 59 1.29 -1.58 14.38
N ILE A 60 2.34 -2.38 14.22
CA ILE A 60 2.23 -3.81 13.94
C ILE A 60 3.10 -4.60 14.92
N LYS A 61 2.65 -5.79 15.32
CA LYS A 61 3.49 -6.73 16.06
C LYS A 61 4.51 -7.36 15.12
N ILE A 62 5.74 -7.52 15.59
CA ILE A 62 6.80 -8.09 14.75
C ILE A 62 6.44 -9.51 14.26
N ALA A 63 5.75 -10.31 15.08
CA ALA A 63 5.29 -11.63 14.69
C ALA A 63 4.31 -11.60 13.50
N ASP A 64 3.45 -10.60 13.43
CA ASP A 64 2.50 -10.45 12.32
C ASP A 64 3.19 -9.88 11.08
N PHE A 65 4.16 -8.98 11.25
CA PHE A 65 5.01 -8.50 10.16
C PHE A 65 5.79 -9.67 9.51
N VAL A 66 6.41 -10.54 10.31
CA VAL A 66 7.09 -11.76 9.82
C VAL A 66 6.14 -12.62 9.00
N LYS A 67 4.93 -12.91 9.54
CA LYS A 67 3.91 -13.69 8.80
C LYS A 67 3.54 -13.05 7.47
N GLN A 68 3.43 -11.72 7.40
CA GLN A 68 3.14 -11.00 6.15
C GLN A 68 4.29 -11.17 5.14
N ILE A 69 5.54 -11.03 5.58
CA ILE A 69 6.72 -11.28 4.73
C ILE A 69 6.73 -12.72 4.20
N ASP A 70 6.44 -13.71 5.06
CA ASP A 70 6.38 -15.13 4.67
C ASP A 70 5.25 -15.40 3.67
N LEU A 71 4.08 -14.78 3.84
CA LEU A 71 2.97 -14.87 2.90
C LEU A 71 3.33 -14.29 1.53
N ILE A 72 3.99 -13.12 1.50
CA ILE A 72 4.46 -12.48 0.28
C ILE A 72 5.37 -13.44 -0.50
N LYS A 73 6.34 -14.06 0.19
CA LYS A 73 7.25 -15.04 -0.40
C LYS A 73 6.52 -16.31 -0.84
N LYS A 74 5.65 -16.85 -0.01
CA LYS A 74 4.86 -18.06 -0.28
C LYS A 74 4.02 -17.94 -1.55
N TYR A 75 3.46 -16.76 -1.82
CA TYR A 75 2.67 -16.50 -3.02
C TYR A 75 3.49 -15.97 -4.20
N ASN A 76 4.83 -16.04 -4.10
CA ASN A 76 5.79 -15.64 -5.14
C ASN A 76 5.64 -14.17 -5.56
N PHE A 77 5.34 -13.27 -4.61
CA PHE A 77 5.48 -11.85 -4.83
C PHE A 77 6.94 -11.43 -4.72
N ASN A 78 7.35 -10.50 -5.56
CA ASN A 78 8.72 -9.99 -5.60
C ASN A 78 8.79 -8.61 -4.96
N PHE A 79 9.64 -8.45 -3.96
CA PHE A 79 9.99 -7.14 -3.45
C PHE A 79 10.81 -6.37 -4.48
N ILE A 80 10.42 -5.13 -4.75
CA ILE A 80 11.11 -4.27 -5.71
C ILE A 80 11.91 -3.18 -5.01
N ASN A 81 13.05 -2.81 -5.59
CA ASN A 81 13.83 -1.69 -5.12
C ASN A 81 13.19 -0.36 -5.58
N ALA A 82 13.33 0.71 -4.79
CA ALA A 82 12.84 2.04 -5.13
C ALA A 82 13.32 2.53 -6.50
N LYS A 83 14.58 2.33 -6.84
CA LYS A 83 15.16 2.70 -8.16
C LYS A 83 14.44 2.07 -9.35
N ASP A 84 13.85 0.90 -9.15
CA ASP A 84 13.18 0.14 -10.20
C ASP A 84 11.66 0.43 -10.25
N PHE A 85 11.14 1.28 -9.35
CA PHE A 85 9.71 1.57 -9.22
C PHE A 85 9.11 2.08 -10.54
N LYS A 86 9.72 3.13 -11.13
CA LYS A 86 9.23 3.74 -12.37
C LYS A 86 9.24 2.76 -13.55
N SER A 87 10.32 2.00 -13.72
CA SER A 87 10.42 1.00 -14.79
C SER A 87 9.42 -0.14 -14.60
N ASN A 88 9.16 -0.54 -13.37
CA ASN A 88 8.16 -1.55 -13.05
C ASN A 88 6.71 -1.07 -13.28
N LEU A 89 6.40 0.23 -13.10
CA LEU A 89 5.09 0.80 -13.44
C LEU A 89 4.84 0.82 -14.95
N VAL A 90 5.88 1.08 -15.76
CA VAL A 90 5.74 1.14 -17.23
C VAL A 90 5.66 -0.27 -17.82
N ASN A 91 6.41 -1.23 -17.27
CA ASN A 91 6.53 -2.61 -17.78
C ASN A 91 5.74 -3.58 -16.89
N LEU A 92 4.43 -3.46 -16.85
CA LEU A 92 3.52 -4.29 -16.07
C LEU A 92 3.39 -5.74 -16.62
N LYS A 93 4.52 -6.44 -16.81
CA LYS A 93 4.51 -7.84 -17.27
C LYS A 93 4.15 -8.86 -16.18
N SER A 94 4.19 -8.45 -14.93
CA SER A 94 3.91 -9.31 -13.78
C SER A 94 3.30 -8.47 -12.65
N ASN A 95 2.24 -8.96 -12.07
CA ASN A 95 1.43 -8.30 -11.04
C ASN A 95 1.93 -8.57 -9.62
N LYS A 96 2.88 -9.46 -9.48
CA LYS A 96 3.37 -9.92 -8.18
C LYS A 96 4.54 -9.08 -7.70
N LYS A 97 4.35 -7.75 -7.65
CA LYS A 97 5.39 -6.80 -7.23
C LYS A 97 4.93 -6.04 -6.00
N ILE A 98 5.79 -5.98 -5.00
CA ILE A 98 5.56 -5.28 -3.75
C ILE A 98 6.68 -4.29 -3.50
N LEU A 99 6.32 -3.06 -3.15
CA LEU A 99 7.22 -2.07 -2.59
C LEU A 99 6.88 -1.91 -1.10
N LEU A 100 7.88 -2.09 -0.24
CA LEU A 100 7.74 -1.74 1.18
C LEU A 100 8.08 -0.28 1.40
N THR A 101 7.27 0.40 2.22
CA THR A 101 7.57 1.73 2.73
C THR A 101 7.42 1.77 4.24
N ILE A 102 8.30 2.51 4.88
CA ILE A 102 8.31 2.73 6.33
C ILE A 102 8.29 4.24 6.52
N ASP A 103 7.28 4.77 7.18
CA ASP A 103 7.12 6.20 7.38
C ASP A 103 7.59 6.62 8.79
N ASP A 104 7.93 7.90 8.96
CA ASP A 104 8.32 8.61 10.17
C ASP A 104 9.70 8.30 10.76
N ALA A 105 10.36 7.24 10.38
CA ALA A 105 11.64 6.84 10.98
C ALA A 105 11.58 6.64 12.52
N PHE A 106 10.53 5.95 13.01
CA PHE A 106 10.43 5.60 14.42
C PHE A 106 11.54 4.65 14.86
N LYS A 107 11.99 4.84 16.11
CA LYS A 107 13.05 4.01 16.70
C LYS A 107 12.66 2.53 16.75
N SER A 108 11.38 2.22 16.96
CA SER A 108 10.86 0.86 17.00
C SER A 108 11.05 0.12 15.67
N PHE A 109 11.01 0.80 14.54
CA PHE A 109 11.37 0.18 13.25
C PHE A 109 12.83 -0.28 13.25
N TYR A 110 13.76 0.59 13.67
CA TYR A 110 15.17 0.26 13.71
C TYR A 110 15.48 -0.91 14.64
N GLU A 111 14.82 -0.95 15.82
CA GLU A 111 15.08 -1.95 16.84
C GLU A 111 14.41 -3.32 16.52
N GLN A 112 13.24 -3.33 15.88
CA GLN A 112 12.43 -4.54 15.73
C GLN A 112 12.43 -5.11 14.31
N ALA A 113 12.21 -4.29 13.28
CA ALA A 113 12.02 -4.77 11.91
C ALA A 113 13.28 -4.67 11.05
N TRP A 114 14.12 -3.66 11.26
CA TRP A 114 15.34 -3.49 10.48
C TRP A 114 16.27 -4.71 10.49
N PRO A 115 16.54 -5.38 11.64
CA PRO A 115 17.41 -6.56 11.65
C PRO A 115 16.93 -7.67 10.71
N LEU A 116 15.60 -7.89 10.63
CA LEU A 116 14.99 -8.85 9.72
C LEU A 116 15.19 -8.44 8.26
N LEU A 117 14.83 -7.19 7.93
CA LEU A 117 14.92 -6.68 6.55
C LEU A 117 16.37 -6.68 6.06
N LYS A 118 17.33 -6.35 6.94
CA LYS A 118 18.77 -6.39 6.67
C LYS A 118 19.26 -7.81 6.36
N ASN A 119 18.92 -8.77 7.23
CA ASN A 119 19.32 -10.18 7.07
C ASN A 119 18.80 -10.76 5.76
N GLU A 120 17.56 -10.47 5.40
CA GLU A 120 16.92 -11.00 4.21
C GLU A 120 17.12 -10.14 2.97
N LYS A 121 17.77 -8.99 3.08
CA LYS A 121 18.00 -8.00 2.03
C LYS A 121 16.72 -7.56 1.33
N ILE A 122 15.63 -7.41 2.10
CA ILE A 122 14.34 -6.98 1.58
C ILE A 122 14.36 -5.48 1.30
N PRO A 123 14.12 -5.05 0.05
CA PRO A 123 14.14 -3.62 -0.30
C PRO A 123 12.96 -2.86 0.30
N PHE A 124 13.25 -1.61 0.69
CA PHE A 124 12.22 -0.68 1.18
C PHE A 124 12.63 0.78 0.99
N ILE A 125 11.67 1.69 1.15
CA ILE A 125 11.89 3.13 1.30
C ILE A 125 11.61 3.50 2.75
N LEU A 126 12.54 4.18 3.40
CA LEU A 126 12.34 4.83 4.69
C LEU A 126 12.04 6.31 4.44
N PHE A 127 10.81 6.76 4.67
CA PHE A 127 10.42 8.15 4.57
C PHE A 127 10.64 8.87 5.91
N VAL A 128 11.41 9.96 5.86
CA VAL A 128 11.94 10.64 7.05
C VAL A 128 11.34 12.03 7.19
N ASN A 129 10.64 12.29 8.29
CA ASN A 129 10.26 13.62 8.75
C ASN A 129 11.42 14.19 9.60
N THR A 130 12.17 15.14 9.04
CA THR A 130 13.52 15.43 9.53
C THR A 130 13.58 16.16 10.86
N ARG A 131 12.53 16.89 11.25
CA ARG A 131 12.46 17.63 12.54
C ARG A 131 12.58 16.70 13.75
N GLU A 132 11.98 15.53 13.67
CA GLU A 132 11.85 14.62 14.80
C GLU A 132 13.08 13.72 15.00
N ILE A 133 14.00 13.68 14.02
CA ILE A 133 15.18 12.82 14.09
C ILE A 133 16.07 13.17 15.27
N GLY A 134 16.36 12.17 16.10
CA GLY A 134 17.11 12.30 17.35
C GLY A 134 16.25 12.61 18.57
N SER A 135 14.96 12.88 18.41
CA SER A 135 14.04 13.04 19.53
C SER A 135 13.60 11.68 20.09
N ASN A 136 12.95 11.70 21.26
CA ASN A 136 12.52 10.48 21.94
C ASN A 136 11.49 9.70 21.08
N GLY A 137 11.75 8.42 20.86
CA GLY A 137 10.91 7.55 20.05
C GLY A 137 11.23 7.55 18.55
N TYR A 138 12.17 8.37 18.10
CA TYR A 138 12.64 8.42 16.71
C TYR A 138 14.07 7.91 16.56
N MET A 139 14.44 7.55 15.35
CA MET A 139 15.81 7.18 15.00
C MET A 139 16.76 8.39 15.12
N THR A 140 18.06 8.11 15.27
CA THR A 140 19.11 9.12 15.12
C THR A 140 19.58 9.19 13.67
N TRP A 141 20.27 10.29 13.31
CA TRP A 141 20.92 10.40 11.99
C TRP A 141 21.99 9.34 11.76
N GLU A 142 22.67 8.85 12.83
CA GLU A 142 23.64 7.75 12.76
C GLU A 142 22.96 6.46 12.31
N GLN A 143 21.79 6.14 12.89
CA GLN A 143 21.00 4.97 12.53
C GLN A 143 20.47 5.06 11.09
N ILE A 144 20.00 6.24 10.67
CA ILE A 144 19.54 6.45 9.28
C ILE A 144 20.71 6.33 8.30
N ARG A 145 21.89 6.87 8.64
CA ARG A 145 23.11 6.71 7.83
C ARG A 145 23.55 5.24 7.73
N GLU A 146 23.44 4.47 8.82
CA GLU A 146 23.73 3.03 8.77
C GLU A 146 22.83 2.32 7.77
N ILE A 147 21.50 2.50 7.89
CA ILE A 147 20.52 1.90 7.00
C ILE A 147 20.76 2.30 5.53
N SER A 148 21.04 3.59 5.29
CA SER A 148 21.22 4.15 3.94
C SER A 148 22.42 3.61 3.17
N LYS A 149 23.36 2.92 3.84
CA LYS A 149 24.53 2.27 3.18
C LYS A 149 24.12 1.01 2.41
N GLU A 150 22.99 0.42 2.73
CA GLU A 150 22.54 -0.80 2.07
C GLU A 150 21.93 -0.49 0.69
N LYS A 151 22.41 -1.17 -0.34
CA LYS A 151 22.00 -0.93 -1.74
C LYS A 151 20.51 -1.18 -2.03
N PHE A 152 19.85 -1.93 -1.16
CA PHE A 152 18.43 -2.24 -1.26
C PHE A 152 17.54 -1.25 -0.48
N VAL A 153 18.13 -0.27 0.20
CA VAL A 153 17.42 0.76 0.94
C VAL A 153 17.44 2.09 0.18
N HIS A 154 16.33 2.80 0.25
CA HIS A 154 16.23 4.18 -0.19
C HIS A 154 15.65 5.05 0.93
N ILE A 155 16.23 6.24 1.15
CA ILE A 155 15.66 7.21 2.09
C ILE A 155 14.83 8.22 1.30
N GLY A 156 13.55 8.33 1.64
CA GLY A 156 12.59 9.25 1.07
C GLY A 156 12.37 10.48 1.96
N ASN A 157 11.77 11.52 1.40
CA ASN A 157 11.38 12.73 2.13
C ASN A 157 9.94 12.60 2.64
N HIS A 158 9.71 12.88 3.93
CA HIS A 158 8.40 12.90 4.58
C HIS A 158 8.10 14.26 5.22
N SER A 159 8.52 15.35 4.56
CA SER A 159 8.49 16.73 5.08
C SER A 159 9.48 16.98 6.23
N TYR A 160 9.58 18.22 6.65
CA TYR A 160 10.33 18.60 7.85
C TYR A 160 9.48 18.40 9.10
N SER A 161 8.30 19.04 9.14
CA SER A 161 7.48 19.15 10.34
C SER A 161 6.55 17.97 10.61
N HIS A 162 6.19 17.21 9.56
CA HIS A 162 5.06 16.29 9.57
C HIS A 162 3.74 16.97 9.99
N ASP A 163 3.59 18.27 9.70
CA ASP A 163 2.34 19.00 9.91
C ASP A 163 1.32 18.65 8.82
N TYR A 164 0.06 19.08 9.02
CA TYR A 164 -1.00 18.94 8.02
C TYR A 164 -0.82 19.98 6.90
N LEU A 165 0.15 19.70 6.02
CA LEU A 165 0.66 20.66 5.02
C LEU A 165 -0.38 21.00 3.94
N VAL A 166 -1.37 20.15 3.72
CA VAL A 166 -2.41 20.38 2.71
C VAL A 166 -3.21 21.65 2.94
N ASP A 167 -3.32 22.10 4.20
CA ASP A 167 -4.06 23.30 4.61
C ASP A 167 -3.17 24.55 4.75
N LYS A 168 -1.86 24.42 4.47
CA LYS A 168 -0.91 25.53 4.59
C LYS A 168 -0.84 26.35 3.31
N GLN A 169 -0.34 27.59 3.44
CA GLN A 169 -0.02 28.43 2.29
C GLN A 169 1.21 27.88 1.53
N ASP A 170 1.31 28.21 0.26
CA ASP A 170 2.35 27.69 -0.63
C ASP A 170 3.77 27.95 -0.12
N ASP A 171 4.03 29.14 0.42
CA ASP A 171 5.33 29.51 0.97
C ASP A 171 5.69 28.71 2.24
N GLU A 172 4.70 28.39 3.07
CA GLU A 172 4.88 27.52 4.23
C GLU A 172 5.22 26.08 3.79
N ILE A 173 4.49 25.54 2.79
CA ILE A 173 4.76 24.21 2.22
C ILE A 173 6.18 24.18 1.62
N ILE A 174 6.52 25.16 0.79
CA ILE A 174 7.84 25.27 0.14
C ILE A 174 8.94 25.31 1.19
N LYS A 175 8.78 26.13 2.24
CA LYS A 175 9.73 26.25 3.32
C LYS A 175 9.94 24.94 4.07
N ASP A 176 8.85 24.22 4.39
CA ASP A 176 8.92 22.95 5.10
C ASP A 176 9.67 21.89 4.27
N ILE A 177 9.32 21.75 3.01
CA ILE A 177 9.96 20.78 2.11
C ILE A 177 11.44 21.13 1.89
N ASP A 178 11.78 22.42 1.76
CA ASP A 178 13.19 22.85 1.60
C ASP A 178 14.02 22.58 2.84
N LEU A 179 13.48 22.76 4.05
CA LEU A 179 14.13 22.40 5.29
C LEU A 179 14.44 20.90 5.32
N ALA A 180 13.46 20.04 5.03
CA ALA A 180 13.67 18.59 4.97
C ALA A 180 14.76 18.21 3.97
N ARG A 181 14.76 18.80 2.77
CA ARG A 181 15.79 18.56 1.76
C ARG A 181 17.19 18.95 2.22
N ARG A 182 17.32 20.09 2.89
CA ARG A 182 18.61 20.56 3.47
C ARG A 182 19.13 19.57 4.51
N ASP A 183 18.25 19.08 5.39
CA ASP A 183 18.62 18.12 6.41
C ASP A 183 19.07 16.78 5.79
N LEU A 184 18.29 16.25 4.82
CA LEU A 184 18.66 15.04 4.08
C LEU A 184 19.99 15.23 3.35
N LYS A 185 20.18 16.35 2.64
CA LYS A 185 21.43 16.65 1.94
C LYS A 185 22.62 16.76 2.88
N LYS A 186 22.45 17.43 4.03
CA LYS A 186 23.47 17.60 5.05
C LYS A 186 23.89 16.26 5.65
N ASN A 187 22.93 15.39 5.97
CA ASN A 187 23.18 14.16 6.71
C ASN A 187 23.50 12.95 5.84
N LEU A 188 23.00 12.90 4.61
CA LEU A 188 23.12 11.75 3.71
C LEU A 188 23.87 12.06 2.42
N GLY A 189 24.10 13.33 2.10
CA GLY A 189 24.82 13.75 0.90
C GLY A 189 23.97 13.82 -0.37
N TYR A 190 22.70 13.45 -0.33
CA TYR A 190 21.78 13.48 -1.49
C TYR A 190 20.37 13.93 -1.11
N ASN A 191 19.57 14.28 -2.12
CA ASN A 191 18.14 14.49 -2.00
C ASN A 191 17.39 13.34 -2.65
N SER A 192 16.30 12.93 -2.04
CA SER A 192 15.42 11.90 -2.60
C SER A 192 14.47 12.48 -3.65
N SER A 193 14.19 11.70 -4.69
CA SER A 193 13.08 11.94 -5.62
C SER A 193 11.75 11.31 -5.18
N PHE A 194 11.73 10.65 -4.02
CA PHE A 194 10.53 10.08 -3.44
C PHE A 194 10.04 10.93 -2.29
N PHE A 195 8.74 11.23 -2.30
CA PHE A 195 8.05 11.97 -1.27
C PHE A 195 6.83 11.18 -0.80
N SER A 196 6.66 11.06 0.52
CA SER A 196 5.42 10.58 1.15
C SER A 196 4.70 11.77 1.77
N TYR A 197 3.41 11.90 1.47
CA TYR A 197 2.60 12.99 2.01
C TYR A 197 2.22 12.71 3.47
N PRO A 198 2.52 13.62 4.42
CA PRO A 198 2.06 13.47 5.79
C PRO A 198 0.55 13.21 5.86
N PHE A 199 0.13 12.25 6.69
CA PHE A 199 -1.26 11.79 6.83
C PHE A 199 -1.89 11.21 5.55
N GLY A 200 -1.11 11.04 4.45
CA GLY A 200 -1.64 10.65 3.15
C GLY A 200 -2.44 11.74 2.44
N GLU A 201 -2.47 12.95 2.99
CA GLU A 201 -3.29 14.05 2.50
C GLU A 201 -2.53 14.93 1.49
N TYR A 202 -3.14 15.17 0.35
CA TYR A 202 -2.57 16.04 -0.69
C TYR A 202 -3.66 16.80 -1.46
N SER A 203 -3.26 17.93 -2.03
CA SER A 203 -4.05 18.68 -3.02
C SER A 203 -3.32 18.69 -4.37
N ILE A 204 -4.02 19.09 -5.42
CA ILE A 204 -3.37 19.29 -6.74
C ILE A 204 -2.26 20.34 -6.64
N ASN A 205 -2.50 21.41 -5.87
CA ASN A 205 -1.52 22.46 -5.63
C ASN A 205 -0.29 21.93 -4.91
N PHE A 206 -0.48 21.25 -3.77
CA PHE A 206 0.62 20.65 -3.02
C PHE A 206 1.43 19.66 -3.89
N LYS A 207 0.75 18.83 -4.67
CA LYS A 207 1.40 17.93 -5.63
C LYS A 207 2.25 18.68 -6.68
N ASN A 208 1.77 19.83 -7.16
CA ASN A 208 2.52 20.64 -8.12
C ASN A 208 3.75 21.30 -7.47
N ILE A 209 3.64 21.75 -6.21
CA ILE A 209 4.79 22.23 -5.44
C ILE A 209 5.86 21.14 -5.33
N ILE A 210 5.48 19.92 -4.88
CA ILE A 210 6.42 18.80 -4.72
C ILE A 210 7.15 18.45 -6.02
N LYS A 211 6.50 18.55 -7.18
CA LYS A 211 7.14 18.25 -8.47
C LYS A 211 8.30 19.19 -8.84
N ASN A 212 8.37 20.36 -8.23
CA ASN A 212 9.42 21.35 -8.48
C ASN A 212 10.67 21.11 -7.63
N PHE A 213 10.62 20.16 -6.72
CA PHE A 213 11.71 19.73 -5.86
C PHE A 213 12.36 18.43 -6.33
#